data_f93009ef7933ccd71ab65fcae4c20509
#
_entry.id   f93009ef7933ccd71ab65fcae4c20509
#
_cell.length_a   1.000
_cell.length_b   1.000
_cell.length_c   1.000
_cell.angle_alpha   90.00
_cell.angle_beta   90.00
_cell.angle_gamma   90.00
#
_symmetry.space_group_name_H-M   'P 1'
#
loop_
_entity.id
_entity.type
_entity.pdbx_description
1 polymer ?
#
loop_
_entity_poly.entity_id
_entity_poly.type
_entity_poly.pdbx_seq_one_letter_code
_entity_poly.pdbx_strand_id
1 'polypeptide(L)'
;MLFSGDEIHKRVNVLSGGEKMRCMIARMMIQQANTLILDSPTNHLDLESIQAFNNALVSFKGIVLMTSHDHEFINTVANRIIEITPNGMIDKYMEYDDYLFDERVQENLSKLYSK
;
A
#
# COMPACT_ATOMS: atom_id res chain seq x y z
N MET A 1 -9.34 -10.53 13.96
CA MET A 1 -8.95 -9.80 15.18
C MET A 1 -10.10 -9.81 16.15
N LEU A 2 -9.83 -10.27 17.33
CA LEU A 2 -10.86 -10.40 18.35
C LEU A 2 -10.46 -9.54 19.56
N PHE A 3 -10.92 -8.30 19.57
CA PHE A 3 -10.79 -7.42 20.73
C PHE A 3 -12.18 -7.19 21.33
N SER A 4 -12.30 -7.31 22.66
CA SER A 4 -13.47 -6.80 23.33
C SER A 4 -13.43 -5.27 23.33
N GLY A 5 -14.58 -4.61 23.49
CA GLY A 5 -14.63 -3.15 23.49
C GLY A 5 -13.72 -2.50 24.52
N ASP A 6 -13.63 -3.07 25.71
CA ASP A 6 -12.78 -2.55 26.78
C ASP A 6 -11.28 -2.71 26.45
N GLU A 7 -10.89 -3.80 25.81
CA GLU A 7 -9.52 -4.00 25.41
C GLU A 7 -9.08 -3.02 24.34
N ILE A 8 -9.96 -2.67 23.41
CA ILE A 8 -9.67 -1.67 22.40
C ILE A 8 -9.31 -0.34 23.05
N HIS A 9 -10.10 0.14 23.99
CA HIS A 9 -9.83 1.41 24.66
C HIS A 9 -8.57 1.38 25.51
N LYS A 10 -8.31 0.28 26.19
CA LYS A 10 -7.16 0.19 27.12
C LYS A 10 -5.84 -0.03 26.38
N ARG A 11 -5.85 -0.66 25.22
CA ARG A 11 -4.64 -1.17 24.56
C ARG A 11 -4.23 -0.44 23.30
N VAL A 12 -5.04 0.46 22.76
CA VAL A 12 -4.69 1.17 21.52
C VAL A 12 -3.33 1.87 21.65
N ASN A 13 -3.03 2.42 22.83
CA ASN A 13 -1.76 3.13 23.05
C ASN A 13 -0.55 2.21 23.26
N VAL A 14 -0.77 0.92 23.54
CA VAL A 14 0.30 -0.04 23.79
C VAL A 14 0.46 -1.07 22.68
N LEU A 15 -0.38 -1.01 21.66
CA LEU A 15 -0.26 -1.91 20.50
C LEU A 15 0.96 -1.54 19.67
N SER A 16 1.57 -2.55 19.06
CA SER A 16 2.63 -2.33 18.09
C SER A 16 2.10 -1.59 16.85
N GLY A 17 3.01 -1.01 16.05
CA GLY A 17 2.63 -0.35 14.80
C GLY A 17 1.83 -1.27 13.87
N GLY A 18 2.23 -2.55 13.77
CA GLY A 18 1.53 -3.53 12.95
C GLY A 18 0.13 -3.85 13.46
N GLU A 19 -0.03 -3.98 14.78
CA GLU A 19 -1.32 -4.23 15.39
C GLU A 19 -2.28 -3.05 15.20
N LYS A 20 -1.78 -1.82 15.37
CA LYS A 20 -2.56 -0.60 15.09
C LYS A 20 -3.02 -0.56 13.66
N MET A 21 -2.15 -0.91 12.72
CA MET A 21 -2.46 -0.92 11.30
C MET A 21 -3.54 -1.96 10.98
N ARG A 22 -3.44 -3.16 11.55
CA ARG A 22 -4.46 -4.21 11.37
C ARG A 22 -5.81 -3.79 11.94
N CYS A 23 -5.83 -3.15 13.09
CA CYS A 23 -7.06 -2.63 13.68
C CYS A 23 -7.70 -1.57 12.79
N MET A 24 -6.90 -0.67 12.24
CA MET A 24 -7.38 0.37 11.34
C MET A 24 -7.99 -0.20 10.07
N ILE A 25 -7.34 -1.19 9.47
CA ILE A 25 -7.85 -1.83 8.26
C ILE A 25 -9.13 -2.60 8.54
N ALA A 26 -9.19 -3.35 9.64
CA ALA A 26 -10.40 -4.05 10.03
C ALA A 26 -11.57 -3.08 10.22
N ARG A 27 -11.32 -1.93 10.84
CA ARG A 27 -12.32 -0.87 10.99
C ARG A 27 -12.80 -0.35 9.65
N MET A 28 -11.88 -0.10 8.72
CA MET A 28 -12.24 0.36 7.38
C MET A 28 -13.07 -0.66 6.61
N MET A 29 -12.76 -1.94 6.76
CA MET A 29 -13.53 -3.02 6.13
C MET A 29 -14.93 -3.12 6.73
N ILE A 30 -15.06 -2.97 8.03
CA ILE A 30 -16.37 -2.99 8.71
C ILE A 30 -17.21 -1.79 8.29
N GLN A 31 -16.61 -0.64 8.09
CA GLN A 31 -17.28 0.57 7.63
C GLN A 31 -17.65 0.52 6.14
N GLN A 32 -17.28 -0.55 5.46
CA GLN A 32 -17.55 -0.75 4.02
C GLN A 32 -16.99 0.38 3.16
N ALA A 33 -15.81 0.89 3.51
CA ALA A 33 -15.11 1.86 2.67
C ALA A 33 -14.88 1.27 1.29
N ASN A 34 -15.10 2.05 0.24
CA ASN A 34 -14.85 1.61 -1.14
C ASN A 34 -13.49 2.05 -1.67
N THR A 35 -12.81 2.94 -0.97
CA THR A 35 -11.50 3.45 -1.36
C THR A 35 -10.64 3.65 -0.11
N LEU A 36 -9.42 3.14 -0.17
CA LEU A 36 -8.40 3.34 0.87
C LEU A 36 -7.27 4.17 0.31
N ILE A 37 -6.83 5.17 1.07
CA ILE A 37 -5.66 5.98 0.74
C ILE A 37 -4.61 5.74 1.82
N LEU A 38 -3.46 5.22 1.43
CA LEU A 38 -2.42 4.79 2.35
C LEU A 38 -1.08 5.40 1.94
N ASP A 39 -0.41 6.05 2.88
CA ASP A 39 0.89 6.66 2.65
C ASP A 39 1.96 5.87 3.42
N SER A 40 2.85 5.22 2.68
CA SER A 40 3.93 4.39 3.24
C SER A 40 3.44 3.46 4.36
N PRO A 41 2.42 2.64 4.10
CA PRO A 41 1.74 1.91 5.18
C PRO A 41 2.59 0.84 5.86
N THR A 42 3.68 0.40 5.22
CA THR A 42 4.54 -0.65 5.77
C THR A 42 5.75 -0.10 6.52
N ASN A 43 5.91 1.22 6.62
CA ASN A 43 7.00 1.82 7.37
C ASN A 43 6.91 1.41 8.85
N HIS A 44 8.04 1.00 9.41
CA HIS A 44 8.17 0.59 10.81
C HIS A 44 7.41 -0.68 11.19
N LEU A 45 6.92 -1.45 10.21
CA LEU A 45 6.31 -2.74 10.47
C LEU A 45 7.35 -3.87 10.38
N ASP A 46 7.17 -4.91 11.18
CA ASP A 46 7.96 -6.13 11.03
C ASP A 46 7.46 -6.95 9.83
N LEU A 47 8.22 -7.96 9.45
CA LEU A 47 7.93 -8.77 8.27
C LEU A 47 6.58 -9.48 8.37
N GLU A 48 6.26 -10.01 9.55
CA GLU A 48 4.99 -10.71 9.77
C GLU A 48 3.80 -9.76 9.63
N SER A 49 3.91 -8.55 10.19
CA SER A 49 2.87 -7.53 10.07
C SER A 49 2.69 -7.04 8.64
N ILE A 50 3.78 -6.87 7.90
CA ILE A 50 3.73 -6.51 6.48
C ILE A 50 2.97 -7.58 5.69
N GLN A 51 3.25 -8.84 5.95
CA GLN A 51 2.61 -9.95 5.26
C GLN A 51 1.10 -10.02 5.56
N ALA A 52 0.73 -9.85 6.81
CA ALA A 52 -0.68 -9.81 7.21
C ALA A 52 -1.42 -8.64 6.57
N PHE A 53 -0.77 -7.48 6.54
CA PHE A 53 -1.30 -6.28 5.90
C PHE A 53 -1.48 -6.48 4.39
N ASN A 54 -0.49 -7.06 3.75
CA ASN A 54 -0.49 -7.38 2.34
C ASN A 54 -1.69 -8.29 1.99
N ASN A 55 -1.89 -9.35 2.76
CA ASN A 55 -3.01 -10.27 2.56
C ASN A 55 -4.37 -9.57 2.72
N ALA A 56 -4.48 -8.67 3.68
CA ALA A 56 -5.70 -7.88 3.88
C ALA A 56 -6.00 -7.00 2.67
N LEU A 57 -4.99 -6.33 2.12
CA LEU A 57 -5.16 -5.47 0.95
C LEU A 57 -5.52 -6.24 -0.31
N VAL A 58 -4.91 -7.40 -0.51
CA VAL A 58 -5.22 -8.26 -1.66
C VAL A 58 -6.68 -8.73 -1.62
N SER A 59 -7.21 -8.94 -0.42
CA SER A 59 -8.62 -9.34 -0.23
C SER A 59 -9.61 -8.18 -0.28
N PHE A 60 -9.13 -6.95 -0.26
CA PHE A 60 -9.99 -5.77 -0.27
C PHE A 60 -10.63 -5.60 -1.65
N LYS A 61 -11.94 -5.42 -1.68
CA LYS A 61 -12.72 -5.37 -2.93
C LYS A 61 -12.92 -3.96 -3.49
N GLY A 62 -12.34 -2.98 -2.87
CA GLY A 62 -12.42 -1.58 -3.32
C GLY A 62 -11.13 -1.15 -4.01
N ILE A 63 -10.98 0.17 -4.11
CA ILE A 63 -9.80 0.80 -4.69
C ILE A 63 -8.80 1.10 -3.57
N VAL A 64 -7.54 0.78 -3.79
CA VAL A 64 -6.45 1.16 -2.90
C VAL A 64 -5.49 2.08 -3.64
N LEU A 65 -5.33 3.29 -3.13
CA LEU A 65 -4.31 4.24 -3.58
C LEU A 65 -3.23 4.30 -2.51
N MET A 66 -2.00 3.95 -2.86
CA MET A 66 -0.94 3.89 -1.86
C MET A 66 0.39 4.39 -2.40
N THR A 67 1.23 4.87 -1.48
CA THR A 67 2.64 5.12 -1.75
C THR A 67 3.47 4.14 -0.94
N SER A 68 4.58 3.67 -1.50
CA SER A 68 5.47 2.76 -0.78
C SER A 68 6.87 2.78 -1.40
N HIS A 69 7.88 2.51 -0.58
CA HIS A 69 9.25 2.26 -1.01
C HIS A 69 9.63 0.79 -0.94
N ASP A 70 8.70 -0.06 -0.54
CA ASP A 70 8.92 -1.50 -0.42
C ASP A 70 8.58 -2.19 -1.74
N HIS A 71 9.62 -2.68 -2.44
CA HIS A 71 9.49 -3.29 -3.75
C HIS A 71 8.53 -4.50 -3.74
N GLU A 72 8.70 -5.40 -2.79
CA GLU A 72 7.85 -6.60 -2.72
C GLU A 72 6.40 -6.27 -2.41
N PHE A 73 6.19 -5.31 -1.54
CA PHE A 73 4.84 -4.86 -1.21
C PHE A 73 4.13 -4.29 -2.43
N ILE A 74 4.80 -3.40 -3.17
CA ILE A 74 4.23 -2.82 -4.39
C ILE A 74 3.94 -3.93 -5.41
N ASN A 75 4.90 -4.83 -5.63
CA ASN A 75 4.79 -5.87 -6.64
C ASN A 75 3.66 -6.86 -6.33
N THR A 76 3.39 -7.10 -5.07
CA THR A 76 2.34 -8.05 -4.66
C THR A 76 0.94 -7.42 -4.69
N VAL A 77 0.83 -6.15 -4.30
CA VAL A 77 -0.47 -5.49 -4.09
C VAL A 77 -0.90 -4.67 -5.30
N ALA A 78 0.02 -3.96 -5.94
CA ALA A 78 -0.33 -3.00 -6.98
C ALA A 78 -0.53 -3.68 -8.34
N ASN A 79 -1.57 -3.26 -9.05
CA ASN A 79 -1.82 -3.65 -10.44
C ASN A 79 -1.82 -2.45 -11.39
N ARG A 80 -1.52 -1.28 -10.86
CA ARG A 80 -1.43 -0.04 -11.62
C ARG A 80 -0.35 0.82 -10.99
N ILE A 81 0.55 1.33 -11.81
CA ILE A 81 1.68 2.15 -11.35
C ILE A 81 1.51 3.55 -11.90
N ILE A 82 1.57 4.53 -11.02
CA ILE A 82 1.58 5.95 -11.38
C ILE A 82 2.89 6.54 -10.87
N GLU A 83 3.70 7.05 -11.78
CA GLU A 83 4.95 7.70 -11.42
C GLU A 83 4.88 9.18 -11.79
N ILE A 84 5.09 10.03 -10.79
CA ILE A 84 5.07 11.48 -10.96
C ILE A 84 6.51 11.96 -11.11
N THR A 85 6.77 12.69 -12.18
CA THR A 85 8.11 13.19 -12.51
C THR A 85 8.10 14.71 -12.62
N PRO A 86 9.27 15.36 -12.66
CA PRO A 86 9.32 16.82 -12.84
C PRO A 86 8.63 17.35 -14.10
N ASN A 87 8.57 16.55 -15.16
CA ASN A 87 8.06 16.98 -16.45
C ASN A 87 6.77 16.26 -16.88
N GLY A 88 6.14 15.52 -15.97
CA GLY A 88 4.91 14.83 -16.27
C GLY A 88 4.74 13.58 -15.44
N MET A 89 3.82 12.70 -15.87
CA MET A 89 3.59 11.46 -15.16
C MET A 89 3.40 10.29 -16.13
N ILE A 90 3.65 9.10 -15.63
CA ILE A 90 3.36 7.84 -16.31
C ILE A 90 2.31 7.09 -15.50
N ASP A 91 1.33 6.54 -16.20
CA ASP A 91 0.24 5.76 -15.61
C ASP A 91 0.08 4.48 -16.42
N LYS A 92 0.41 3.33 -15.83
CA LYS A 92 0.36 2.04 -16.49
C LYS A 92 -0.33 0.99 -15.66
N TYR A 93 -1.22 0.23 -16.29
CA TYR A 93 -1.82 -0.96 -15.70
C TYR A 93 -0.91 -2.15 -15.93
N MET A 94 0.01 -2.38 -15.01
CA MET A 94 0.94 -3.51 -15.05
C MET A 94 1.50 -3.76 -13.67
N GLU A 95 2.07 -4.95 -13.47
CA GLU A 95 2.77 -5.27 -12.24
C GLU A 95 4.06 -4.45 -12.14
N TYR A 96 4.53 -4.24 -10.92
CA TYR A 96 5.67 -3.36 -10.68
C TYR A 96 6.96 -3.88 -11.32
N ASP A 97 7.20 -5.20 -11.26
CA ASP A 97 8.38 -5.78 -11.91
C ASP A 97 8.34 -5.57 -13.43
N ASP A 98 7.18 -5.76 -14.04
CA ASP A 98 7.01 -5.52 -15.48
C ASP A 98 7.24 -4.05 -15.82
N TYR A 99 6.77 -3.15 -14.97
CA TYR A 99 6.97 -1.72 -15.13
C TYR A 99 8.46 -1.35 -15.11
N LEU A 100 9.21 -1.91 -14.16
CA LEU A 100 10.63 -1.61 -14.01
C LEU A 100 11.47 -2.08 -15.20
N PHE A 101 11.06 -3.16 -15.86
CA PHE A 101 11.79 -3.75 -16.99
C PHE A 101 11.19 -3.41 -18.35
N ASP A 102 10.12 -2.65 -18.41
CA ASP A 102 9.50 -2.24 -19.67
C ASP A 102 10.35 -1.18 -20.36
N GLU A 103 10.82 -1.47 -21.56
CA GLU A 103 11.71 -0.58 -22.31
C GLU A 103 11.05 0.75 -22.67
N ARG A 104 9.77 0.74 -23.01
CA ARG A 104 9.04 1.96 -23.37
C ARG A 104 8.86 2.86 -22.15
N VAL A 105 8.60 2.26 -20.99
CA VAL A 105 8.50 3.00 -19.74
C VAL A 105 9.83 3.64 -19.41
N GLN A 106 10.93 2.90 -19.47
CA GLN A 106 12.27 3.41 -19.15
C GLN A 106 12.69 4.53 -20.10
N GLU A 107 12.38 4.40 -21.39
CA GLU A 107 12.65 5.42 -22.38
C GLU A 107 11.86 6.71 -22.10
N ASN A 108 10.58 6.60 -21.76
CA ASN A 108 9.76 7.73 -21.38
C ASN A 108 10.23 8.39 -20.08
N LEU A 109 10.62 7.58 -19.09
CA LEU A 109 11.14 8.10 -17.82
C LEU A 109 12.41 8.91 -18.02
N SER A 110 13.31 8.45 -18.88
CA SER A 110 14.53 9.15 -19.21
C SER A 110 14.24 10.57 -19.75
N LYS A 111 13.20 10.73 -20.56
CA LYS A 111 12.77 12.03 -21.07
C LYS A 111 12.08 12.89 -20.00
N LEU A 112 11.25 12.27 -19.16
CA LEU A 112 10.48 13.00 -18.14
C LEU A 112 11.33 13.45 -16.96
N TYR A 113 12.46 12.79 -16.70
CA TYR A 113 13.41 13.21 -15.68
C TYR A 113 14.53 14.12 -16.22
N SER A 114 14.63 14.28 -17.51
CA SER A 114 15.63 15.18 -18.10
C SER A 114 15.24 16.64 -17.89
N LYS A 115 16.23 17.47 -17.69
CA LYS A 115 16.03 18.92 -17.53
C LYS A 115 15.88 19.62 -18.88
#